data_3e00618721b25c25c79d9d4b09f6b098
#
_entry.id   3e00618721b25c25c79d9d4b09f6b098
#
_cell.length_a   1.000
_cell.length_b   1.000
_cell.length_c   1.000
_cell.angle_alpha   90.00
_cell.angle_beta   90.00
_cell.angle_gamma   90.00
#
_symmetry.space_group_name_H-M   'P 1'
#
loop_
_entity.id
_entity.type
_entity.pdbx_description
1 polymer ?
#
loop_
_entity_poly.entity_id
_entity_poly.type
_entity_poly.pdbx_seq_one_letter_code
_entity_poly.pdbx_strand_id
1 'polypeptide(L)'
;MRECPATPPLAGLPASTGRCRRGTDAVILELGANDMLRGIDPKLTRQALEEIVRRLSARGVPVLLVGMRAAANLGNDYRRAFEALYSDLAGRYDLVLYPFFLDGVAGEAGLNQSDGLHPTAAGVDAIVARILPKVEELVRRARNGRAM
;
A
#
# COMPACT_ATOMS: atom_id res chain seq x y z
N MET A 1 -14.62 8.15 5.00
CA MET A 1 -13.50 7.97 4.05
C MET A 1 -14.09 7.83 2.65
N ARG A 2 -13.63 8.60 1.69
CA ARG A 2 -13.98 8.36 0.29
C ARG A 2 -12.78 7.71 -0.37
N GLU A 3 -12.99 6.54 -0.94
CA GLU A 3 -11.97 5.79 -1.65
C GLU A 3 -11.46 6.57 -2.87
N CYS A 4 -10.15 6.58 -3.09
CA CYS A 4 -9.61 6.93 -4.40
C CYS A 4 -9.95 5.75 -5.34
N PRO A 5 -10.56 5.99 -6.52
CA PRO A 5 -10.94 4.91 -7.41
C PRO A 5 -9.73 4.08 -7.84
N ALA A 6 -9.95 2.76 -7.95
CA ALA A 6 -8.97 1.75 -8.33
C ALA A 6 -8.13 2.20 -9.54
N THR A 7 -6.84 2.10 -9.39
CA THR A 7 -5.87 2.57 -10.38
C THR A 7 -5.36 1.40 -11.21
N PRO A 8 -5.22 1.53 -12.54
CA PRO A 8 -4.55 0.54 -13.39
C PRO A 8 -3.07 0.37 -12.96
N PRO A 9 -2.32 -0.59 -13.51
CA PRO A 9 -0.94 -0.89 -13.10
C PRO A 9 -0.07 0.36 -13.09
N LEU A 10 0.81 0.46 -12.09
CA LEU A 10 1.67 1.63 -11.86
C LEU A 10 2.65 1.88 -13.02
N ALA A 11 3.11 0.81 -13.67
CA ALA A 11 3.96 0.88 -14.86
C ALA A 11 3.13 1.30 -16.09
N GLY A 12 2.94 2.59 -16.28
CA GLY A 12 2.21 3.13 -17.45
C GLY A 12 1.16 4.20 -17.12
N LEU A 13 1.07 4.60 -15.86
CA LEU A 13 0.17 5.67 -15.47
C LEU A 13 0.66 7.03 -15.95
N PRO A 14 -0.15 7.73 -16.75
CA PRO A 14 -0.13 9.18 -16.72
C PRO A 14 -0.50 9.58 -15.29
N ALA A 15 0.22 10.53 -14.75
CA ALA A 15 0.14 11.05 -13.38
C ALA A 15 -1.29 11.26 -12.84
N SER A 16 -2.03 10.19 -12.58
CA SER A 16 -3.41 10.21 -12.05
C SER A 16 -3.47 10.48 -10.54
N THR A 17 -2.35 10.82 -9.92
CA THR A 17 -2.29 11.37 -8.55
C THR A 17 -3.05 12.68 -8.40
N GLY A 18 -3.58 13.25 -9.50
CA GLY A 18 -4.41 14.43 -9.48
C GLY A 18 -5.81 14.25 -8.87
N ARG A 19 -6.19 13.04 -8.45
CA ARG A 19 -7.54 12.77 -7.94
C ARG A 19 -7.70 12.68 -6.43
N CYS A 20 -6.64 12.73 -5.65
CA CYS A 20 -6.79 13.03 -4.22
C CYS A 20 -7.27 14.47 -4.10
N ARG A 21 -8.55 14.64 -3.77
CA ARG A 21 -9.23 15.93 -3.74
C ARG A 21 -8.52 16.92 -2.81
N ARG A 22 -8.66 18.22 -3.07
CA ARG A 22 -8.34 19.24 -2.08
C ARG A 22 -9.18 18.93 -0.83
N GLY A 23 -8.54 18.89 0.35
CA GLY A 23 -9.21 18.54 1.60
C GLY A 23 -9.11 17.04 1.96
N THR A 24 -8.26 16.24 1.29
CA THR A 24 -7.89 14.91 1.77
C THR A 24 -7.01 15.05 3.00
N ASP A 25 -7.39 14.39 4.10
CA ASP A 25 -6.74 14.51 5.41
C ASP A 25 -5.66 13.46 5.65
N ALA A 26 -5.82 12.29 5.06
CA ALA A 26 -4.90 11.17 5.13
C ALA A 26 -5.15 10.20 3.97
N VAL A 27 -4.16 9.37 3.64
CA VAL A 27 -4.25 8.36 2.57
C VAL A 27 -3.77 7.01 3.09
N ILE A 28 -4.53 5.95 2.82
CA ILE A 28 -4.05 4.57 2.88
C ILE A 28 -3.66 4.22 1.45
N LEU A 29 -2.37 3.92 1.23
CA LEU A 29 -1.79 3.62 -0.07
C LEU A 29 -1.42 2.14 -0.12
N GLU A 30 -2.26 1.34 -0.78
CA GLU A 30 -2.04 -0.08 -1.06
C GLU A 30 -1.96 -0.25 -2.58
N LEU A 31 -0.77 -0.43 -3.12
CA LEU A 31 -0.49 -0.60 -4.54
C LEU A 31 0.76 -1.45 -4.74
N GLY A 32 0.90 -2.04 -5.93
CA GLY A 32 2.07 -2.84 -6.34
C GLY A 32 1.76 -4.32 -6.53
N ALA A 33 0.64 -4.84 -6.00
CA ALA A 33 0.26 -6.24 -6.17
C ALA A 33 0.17 -6.65 -7.65
N ASN A 34 -0.47 -5.82 -8.49
CA ASN A 34 -0.60 -6.09 -9.93
C ASN A 34 0.74 -6.01 -10.67
N ASP A 35 1.66 -5.14 -10.24
CA ASP A 35 3.00 -5.08 -10.81
C ASP A 35 3.76 -6.37 -10.49
N MET A 36 3.70 -6.83 -9.25
CA MET A 36 4.29 -8.09 -8.80
C MET A 36 3.74 -9.29 -9.58
N LEU A 37 2.41 -9.40 -9.72
CA LEU A 37 1.76 -10.49 -10.47
C LEU A 37 2.17 -10.52 -11.95
N ARG A 38 2.55 -9.38 -12.52
CA ARG A 38 3.04 -9.26 -13.90
C ARG A 38 4.56 -9.34 -14.03
N GLY A 39 5.29 -9.51 -12.93
CA GLY A 39 6.74 -9.55 -12.93
C GLY A 39 7.41 -8.25 -13.35
N ILE A 40 6.76 -7.10 -13.11
CA ILE A 40 7.33 -5.78 -13.39
C ILE A 40 8.56 -5.56 -12.50
N ASP A 41 9.62 -4.95 -13.06
CA ASP A 41 10.83 -4.64 -12.29
C ASP A 41 10.47 -3.82 -11.03
N PRO A 42 10.85 -4.29 -9.82
CA PRO A 42 10.58 -3.60 -8.56
C PRO A 42 11.05 -2.13 -8.54
N LYS A 43 12.07 -1.78 -9.33
CA LYS A 43 12.53 -0.39 -9.48
C LYS A 43 11.47 0.52 -10.09
N LEU A 44 10.69 0.03 -11.05
CA LEU A 44 9.62 0.80 -11.68
C LEU A 44 8.46 1.00 -10.71
N THR A 45 8.06 -0.06 -9.99
CA THR A 45 7.05 0.03 -8.93
C THR A 45 7.48 1.02 -7.85
N ARG A 46 8.76 0.96 -7.42
CA ARG A 46 9.33 1.90 -6.45
C ARG A 46 9.23 3.35 -6.93
N GLN A 47 9.66 3.62 -8.16
CA GLN A 47 9.61 4.97 -8.72
C GLN A 47 8.20 5.54 -8.77
N ALA A 48 7.22 4.72 -9.16
CA ALA A 48 5.83 5.13 -9.23
C ALA A 48 5.24 5.40 -7.83
N LEU A 49 5.49 4.53 -6.85
CA LEU A 49 5.07 4.73 -5.46
C LEU A 49 5.74 5.96 -4.83
N GLU A 50 7.04 6.13 -5.07
CA GLU A 50 7.81 7.27 -4.56
C GLU A 50 7.26 8.60 -5.09
N GLU A 51 6.88 8.67 -6.36
CA GLU A 51 6.28 9.87 -6.94
C GLU A 51 4.92 10.19 -6.29
N ILE A 52 4.08 9.18 -6.00
CA ILE A 52 2.82 9.36 -5.29
C ILE A 52 3.09 9.89 -3.87
N VAL A 53 3.97 9.22 -3.13
CA VAL A 53 4.33 9.58 -1.75
C VAL A 53 4.89 11.00 -1.70
N ARG A 54 5.84 11.34 -2.60
CA ARG A 54 6.44 12.68 -2.68
C ARG A 54 5.39 13.78 -2.85
N ARG A 55 4.39 13.56 -3.72
CA ARG A 55 3.29 14.51 -3.94
C ARG A 55 2.38 14.66 -2.73
N LEU A 56 2.09 13.57 -2.03
CA LEU A 56 1.28 13.60 -0.82
C LEU A 56 2.02 14.30 0.32
N SER A 57 3.30 13.96 0.51
CA SER A 57 4.17 14.58 1.52
C SER A 57 4.35 16.09 1.28
N ALA A 58 4.52 16.52 0.03
CA ALA A 58 4.59 17.95 -0.33
C ALA A 58 3.31 18.73 0.01
N ARG A 59 2.17 18.04 0.16
CA ARG A 59 0.89 18.62 0.58
C ARG A 59 0.64 18.45 2.09
N GLY A 60 1.58 17.91 2.84
CA GLY A 60 1.41 17.61 4.27
C GLY A 60 0.35 16.54 4.56
N VAL A 61 0.03 15.68 3.58
CA VAL A 61 -0.96 14.62 3.75
C VAL A 61 -0.26 13.36 4.29
N PRO A 62 -0.56 12.94 5.53
CA PRO A 62 0.02 11.72 6.09
C PRO A 62 -0.46 10.48 5.35
N VAL A 63 0.45 9.50 5.22
CA VAL A 63 0.23 8.27 4.45
C VAL A 63 0.46 7.05 5.34
N LEU A 64 -0.45 6.09 5.27
CA LEU A 64 -0.23 4.70 5.65
C LEU A 64 0.14 3.94 4.37
N LEU A 65 1.40 3.56 4.25
CA LEU A 65 1.87 2.71 3.17
C LEU A 65 1.64 1.25 3.56
N VAL A 66 0.92 0.53 2.69
CA VAL A 66 0.59 -0.87 2.89
C VAL A 66 1.41 -1.71 1.92
N GLY A 67 2.29 -2.55 2.47
CA GLY A 67 3.19 -3.38 1.69
C GLY A 67 2.55 -4.67 1.19
N MET A 68 3.22 -5.25 0.20
CA MET A 68 2.91 -6.58 -0.35
C MET A 68 4.15 -7.46 -0.33
N ARG A 69 3.96 -8.77 -0.28
CA ARG A 69 5.03 -9.77 -0.47
C ARG A 69 4.97 -10.34 -1.86
N ALA A 70 6.14 -10.57 -2.44
CA ALA A 70 6.21 -11.18 -3.76
C ALA A 70 6.03 -12.70 -3.69
N ALA A 71 5.40 -13.25 -4.73
CA ALA A 71 5.20 -14.69 -4.88
C ALA A 71 6.55 -15.44 -4.97
N ALA A 72 6.60 -16.66 -4.40
CA ALA A 72 7.85 -17.43 -4.30
C ALA A 72 8.46 -17.80 -5.67
N ASN A 73 7.65 -17.94 -6.70
CA ASN A 73 8.05 -18.28 -8.06
C ASN A 73 8.80 -17.17 -8.81
N LEU A 74 8.83 -15.95 -8.28
CA LEU A 74 9.55 -14.81 -8.88
C LEU A 74 11.04 -14.76 -8.52
N GLY A 75 11.51 -15.68 -7.69
CA GLY A 75 12.91 -15.77 -7.25
C GLY A 75 13.26 -14.83 -6.10
N ASN A 76 14.35 -15.17 -5.40
CA ASN A 76 14.72 -14.52 -4.13
C ASN A 76 15.17 -13.05 -4.33
N ASP A 77 15.83 -12.74 -5.45
CA ASP A 77 16.33 -11.38 -5.70
C ASP A 77 15.17 -10.43 -5.96
N TYR A 78 14.21 -10.87 -6.77
CA TYR A 78 12.99 -10.11 -7.00
C TYR A 78 12.21 -9.87 -5.69
N ARG A 79 12.01 -10.94 -4.90
CA ARG A 79 11.31 -10.86 -3.62
C ARG A 79 11.94 -9.85 -2.69
N ARG A 80 13.27 -9.94 -2.47
CA ARG A 80 14.00 -9.01 -1.61
C ARG A 80 13.85 -7.56 -2.09
N ALA A 81 14.03 -7.33 -3.39
CA ALA A 81 13.92 -5.99 -3.96
C ALA A 81 12.50 -5.43 -3.86
N PHE A 82 11.49 -6.27 -4.10
CA PHE A 82 10.09 -5.87 -4.05
C PHE A 82 9.60 -5.59 -2.62
N GLU A 83 9.97 -6.43 -1.65
CA GLU A 83 9.55 -6.24 -0.25
C GLU A 83 10.29 -5.08 0.40
N ALA A 84 11.58 -4.87 0.09
CA ALA A 84 12.37 -3.78 0.64
C ALA A 84 11.89 -2.40 0.21
N LEU A 85 11.27 -2.28 -0.98
CA LEU A 85 10.83 -0.97 -1.49
C LEU A 85 9.84 -0.26 -0.55
N TYR A 86 8.97 -1.01 0.14
CA TYR A 86 7.97 -0.43 1.06
C TYR A 86 8.63 0.08 2.34
N SER A 87 9.52 -0.70 2.95
CA SER A 87 10.24 -0.27 4.16
C SER A 87 11.18 0.91 3.87
N ASP A 88 11.85 0.92 2.73
CA ASP A 88 12.72 2.01 2.30
C ASP A 88 11.94 3.31 2.11
N LEU A 89 10.80 3.26 1.42
CA LEU A 89 9.94 4.43 1.21
C LEU A 89 9.35 4.92 2.53
N ALA A 90 8.89 4.02 3.39
CA ALA A 90 8.35 4.38 4.70
C ALA A 90 9.40 5.07 5.57
N GLY A 91 10.63 4.55 5.61
CA GLY A 91 11.72 5.18 6.36
C GLY A 91 12.15 6.53 5.79
N ARG A 92 12.23 6.64 4.45
CA ARG A 92 12.65 7.87 3.77
C ARG A 92 11.68 9.05 3.94
N TYR A 93 10.39 8.77 3.97
CA TYR A 93 9.33 9.77 4.00
C TYR A 93 8.56 9.82 5.33
N ASP A 94 9.07 9.14 6.38
CA ASP A 94 8.41 9.02 7.70
C ASP A 94 6.94 8.60 7.60
N LEU A 95 6.66 7.57 6.81
CA LEU A 95 5.30 7.06 6.61
C LEU A 95 4.92 6.08 7.72
N VAL A 96 3.62 5.97 8.00
CA VAL A 96 3.11 4.80 8.73
C VAL A 96 3.22 3.60 7.79
N LEU A 97 3.81 2.49 8.26
CA LEU A 97 3.96 1.27 7.47
C LEU A 97 3.13 0.13 8.05
N TYR A 98 2.37 -0.54 7.20
CA TYR A 98 1.84 -1.88 7.43
C TYR A 98 2.53 -2.83 6.46
N PRO A 99 3.46 -3.69 6.92
CA PRO A 99 4.43 -4.36 6.03
C PRO A 99 3.84 -5.34 5.02
N PHE A 100 2.70 -5.98 5.36
CA PHE A 100 2.09 -6.97 4.48
C PHE A 100 0.56 -6.95 4.59
N PHE A 101 -0.12 -6.53 3.51
CA PHE A 101 -1.58 -6.40 3.48
C PHE A 101 -2.32 -7.68 3.85
N LEU A 102 -1.87 -8.83 3.34
CA LEU A 102 -2.50 -10.14 3.56
C LEU A 102 -1.90 -10.90 4.75
N ASP A 103 -1.33 -10.19 5.74
CA ASP A 103 -0.77 -10.82 6.93
C ASP A 103 -1.83 -11.63 7.70
N GLY A 104 -1.54 -12.93 7.92
CA GLY A 104 -2.46 -13.88 8.57
C GLY A 104 -3.66 -14.31 7.70
N VAL A 105 -3.65 -13.97 6.41
CA VAL A 105 -4.70 -14.35 5.44
C VAL A 105 -4.11 -15.09 4.26
N ALA A 106 -2.96 -14.68 3.75
CA ALA A 106 -2.33 -15.32 2.61
C ALA A 106 -2.06 -16.81 2.88
N GLY A 107 -2.60 -17.68 2.02
CA GLY A 107 -2.43 -19.13 2.13
C GLY A 107 -3.32 -19.81 3.18
N GLU A 108 -4.12 -19.06 3.96
CA GLU A 108 -5.00 -19.63 4.96
C GLU A 108 -6.30 -20.14 4.34
N ALA A 109 -6.63 -21.41 4.63
CA ALA A 109 -7.85 -22.05 4.15
C ALA A 109 -9.09 -21.28 4.66
N GLY A 110 -10.04 -20.98 3.76
CA GLY A 110 -11.28 -20.28 4.08
C GLY A 110 -11.17 -18.75 4.18
N LEU A 111 -9.95 -18.19 4.25
CA LEU A 111 -9.73 -16.75 4.24
C LEU A 111 -9.45 -16.18 2.84
N ASN A 112 -9.17 -17.05 1.85
CA ASN A 112 -8.98 -16.69 0.45
C ASN A 112 -10.07 -17.30 -0.42
N GLN A 113 -10.43 -16.60 -1.50
CA GLN A 113 -11.31 -17.12 -2.55
C GLN A 113 -10.63 -18.26 -3.31
N SER A 114 -11.35 -18.91 -4.21
CA SER A 114 -10.86 -20.05 -4.99
C SER A 114 -9.65 -19.74 -5.88
N ASP A 115 -9.41 -18.46 -6.18
CA ASP A 115 -8.24 -18.00 -6.93
C ASP A 115 -6.95 -17.92 -6.06
N GLY A 116 -7.07 -18.05 -4.73
CA GLY A 116 -5.94 -17.96 -3.80
C GLY A 116 -5.32 -16.57 -3.66
N LEU A 117 -5.90 -15.55 -4.29
CA LEU A 117 -5.36 -14.19 -4.34
C LEU A 117 -6.24 -13.19 -3.57
N HIS A 118 -7.54 -13.31 -3.71
CA HIS A 118 -8.48 -12.36 -3.11
C HIS A 118 -9.03 -12.90 -1.79
N PRO A 119 -9.13 -12.07 -0.74
CA PRO A 119 -9.70 -12.50 0.53
C PRO A 119 -11.21 -12.76 0.43
N THR A 120 -11.71 -13.69 1.22
CA THR A 120 -13.13 -13.85 1.53
C THR A 120 -13.61 -12.75 2.48
N ALA A 121 -14.90 -12.68 2.79
CA ALA A 121 -15.42 -11.77 3.83
C ALA A 121 -14.69 -12.00 5.18
N ALA A 122 -14.50 -13.24 5.60
CA ALA A 122 -13.75 -13.58 6.82
C ALA A 122 -12.28 -13.16 6.72
N GLY A 123 -11.66 -13.27 5.53
CA GLY A 123 -10.31 -12.77 5.27
C GLY A 123 -10.23 -11.26 5.39
N VAL A 124 -11.22 -10.53 4.89
CA VAL A 124 -11.30 -9.06 5.04
C VAL A 124 -11.42 -8.68 6.51
N ASP A 125 -12.26 -9.34 7.30
CA ASP A 125 -12.39 -9.08 8.73
C ASP A 125 -11.06 -9.29 9.47
N ALA A 126 -10.32 -10.35 9.12
CA ALA A 126 -8.98 -10.60 9.66
C ALA A 126 -7.98 -9.50 9.30
N ILE A 127 -7.98 -9.03 8.04
CA ILE A 127 -7.15 -7.89 7.61
C ILE A 127 -7.50 -6.64 8.39
N VAL A 128 -8.79 -6.31 8.50
CA VAL A 128 -9.25 -5.11 9.22
C VAL A 128 -8.77 -5.13 10.67
N ALA A 129 -8.95 -6.26 11.38
CA ALA A 129 -8.51 -6.38 12.77
C ALA A 129 -7.00 -6.13 12.93
N ARG A 130 -6.18 -6.59 11.98
CA ARG A 130 -4.71 -6.47 12.03
C ARG A 130 -4.21 -5.09 11.62
N ILE A 131 -4.80 -4.46 10.61
CA ILE A 131 -4.36 -3.15 10.11
C ILE A 131 -4.88 -1.99 10.99
N LEU A 132 -5.95 -2.19 11.74
CA LEU A 132 -6.62 -1.15 12.53
C LEU A 132 -5.67 -0.30 13.39
N PRO A 133 -4.72 -0.86 14.16
CA PRO A 133 -3.78 -0.05 14.95
C PRO A 133 -2.97 0.93 14.11
N LYS A 134 -2.63 0.56 12.86
CA LYS A 134 -1.90 1.45 11.93
C LYS A 134 -2.80 2.52 11.33
N VAL A 135 -4.06 2.20 11.10
CA VAL A 135 -5.07 3.19 10.68
C VAL A 135 -5.31 4.22 11.80
N GLU A 136 -5.38 3.78 13.05
CA GLU A 136 -5.50 4.68 14.21
C GLU A 136 -4.26 5.60 14.35
N GLU A 137 -3.06 5.06 14.12
CA GLU A 137 -1.83 5.85 14.08
C GLU A 137 -1.90 6.93 12.98
N LEU A 138 -2.34 6.56 11.77
CA LEU A 138 -2.55 7.48 10.66
C LEU A 138 -3.52 8.59 11.02
N VAL A 139 -4.66 8.25 11.62
CA VAL A 139 -5.68 9.23 12.05
C VAL A 139 -5.12 10.19 13.09
N ARG A 140 -4.33 9.71 14.05
CA ARG A 140 -3.65 10.59 15.02
C ARG A 140 -2.69 11.56 14.33
N ARG A 141 -1.88 11.11 13.37
CA ARG A 141 -0.99 11.98 12.58
C ARG A 141 -1.78 13.06 11.81
N ALA A 142 -2.89 12.68 11.18
CA ALA A 142 -3.75 13.62 10.46
C ALA A 142 -4.37 14.69 11.35
N ARG A 143 -4.78 14.33 12.57
CA ARG A 143 -5.33 15.29 13.55
C ARG A 143 -4.28 16.26 14.06
N ASN A 144 -3.09 15.76 14.37
CA ASN A 144 -1.98 16.58 14.89
C ASN A 144 -1.46 17.57 13.83
N GLY A 145 -1.40 17.17 12.56
CA GLY A 145 -1.01 18.06 11.46
C GLY A 145 -1.99 19.21 11.16
N ARG A 146 -3.22 19.12 11.65
CA ARG A 146 -4.23 20.20 11.54
C ARG A 146 -4.19 21.21 12.70
N ALA A 147 -3.54 20.84 13.80
CA ALA A 147 -3.52 21.66 15.01
C ALA A 147 -2.35 22.67 15.02
N MET A 148 -1.51 22.65 14.01
CA MET A 148 -0.43 23.62 13.77
C MET A 148 -0.79 24.55 12.61
#